data_5ed7035263bcfe061ec47c99690cf590
#
_entry.id   5ed7035263bcfe061ec47c99690cf590
#
_cell.length_a   1.000
_cell.length_b   1.000
_cell.length_c   1.000
_cell.angle_alpha   90.00
_cell.angle_beta   90.00
_cell.angle_gamma   90.00
#
_symmetry.space_group_name_H-M   'P 1'
#
loop_
_entity.id
_entity.type
_entity.pdbx_description
1 polymer ?
#
loop_
_entity_poly.entity_id
_entity_poly.type
_entity_poly.pdbx_seq_one_letter_code
_entity_poly.pdbx_strand_id
1 'polypeptide(L)'
;MSAMASILHQTLMDLCINVFCDTKDLRDILSETSTASELRDCGKPILQLLLQQSTSIHNHYTSKNNNKNPTNDIDYTLGVENNDLNPLITKRLDDLITLATEKFYAFPFINVPLRWRQLYWKASLLKFSALVVGKSFATSNIAPLCHQSVMDDLVTTLDMAHIMTGAIASDTVMTCVNTALETLQKIDEIVSPQNLDKGLKRRRSDSTFQEAIEFTPQVTNAVLRKENISFSTFEKLIHHPSNPHLGPEPLIITDSLEHWPALNHHSWNSPSYLLSRTIGGRRLVPIEVGRSYVDEDWGQKIIPFKEFLDIYIMGNPSRKMQTKGYLAQHNLFSQIPILRNDIAVPDYCYVSAPPPHKSSPLAAKHAEYAPLEEPLLNAWFGPAGTITPLHTDPYHNILAQVVGKKYVRLYAPRESAKLYARGIEQGGIDMQNTSSLDIGLLAGWDGTREEQERARKDFPLFSKAEFVDCILEAGECLYIPIGWWHYVRSLSIT
;
A
#
# COMPACT_ATOMS: atom_id res chain seq x y z
N MET A 1 33.55 -2.98 -4.13
CA MET A 1 32.60 -1.87 -4.27
C MET A 1 32.48 -1.35 -5.70
N SER A 2 33.59 -1.05 -6.41
CA SER A 2 33.53 -0.49 -7.77
C SER A 2 32.79 -1.38 -8.80
N ALA A 3 33.08 -2.68 -8.86
CA ALA A 3 32.44 -3.58 -9.83
C ALA A 3 30.92 -3.75 -9.61
N MET A 4 30.48 -3.93 -8.39
CA MET A 4 29.04 -4.02 -8.05
C MET A 4 28.30 -2.73 -8.40
N ALA A 5 28.88 -1.58 -8.04
CA ALA A 5 28.31 -0.27 -8.38
C ALA A 5 28.12 -0.08 -9.89
N SER A 6 29.10 -0.53 -10.70
CA SER A 6 29.02 -0.47 -12.16
C SER A 6 27.92 -1.38 -12.72
N ILE A 7 27.73 -2.57 -12.16
CA ILE A 7 26.65 -3.48 -12.57
C ILE A 7 25.29 -2.88 -12.25
N LEU A 8 25.08 -2.35 -11.04
CA LEU A 8 23.82 -1.73 -10.64
C LEU A 8 23.48 -0.51 -11.50
N HIS A 9 24.49 0.31 -11.80
CA HIS A 9 24.34 1.44 -12.72
C HIS A 9 23.90 0.98 -14.11
N GLN A 10 24.59 -0.02 -14.68
CA GLN A 10 24.26 -0.55 -16.00
C GLN A 10 22.86 -1.13 -16.03
N THR A 11 22.46 -1.87 -15.00
CA THR A 11 21.09 -2.41 -14.87
C THR A 11 20.04 -1.31 -14.95
N LEU A 12 20.21 -0.20 -14.20
CA LEU A 12 19.27 0.93 -14.28
C LEU A 12 19.25 1.57 -15.66
N MET A 13 20.41 1.74 -16.30
CA MET A 13 20.50 2.33 -17.63
C MET A 13 19.80 1.44 -18.67
N ASP A 14 20.00 0.13 -18.61
CA ASP A 14 19.38 -0.83 -19.53
C ASP A 14 17.85 -0.81 -19.38
N LEU A 15 17.32 -0.77 -18.16
CA LEU A 15 15.88 -0.62 -17.91
C LEU A 15 15.34 0.69 -18.49
N CYS A 16 16.03 1.81 -18.22
CA CYS A 16 15.60 3.11 -18.69
C CYS A 16 15.54 3.19 -20.22
N ILE A 17 16.57 2.69 -20.90
CA ILE A 17 16.72 2.87 -22.35
C ILE A 17 15.95 1.80 -23.13
N ASN A 18 16.04 0.54 -22.73
CA ASN A 18 15.50 -0.57 -23.51
C ASN A 18 14.04 -0.92 -23.18
N VAL A 19 13.53 -0.46 -22.01
CA VAL A 19 12.17 -0.75 -21.58
C VAL A 19 11.34 0.53 -21.43
N PHE A 20 11.76 1.44 -20.57
CA PHE A 20 10.93 2.61 -20.22
C PHE A 20 10.90 3.64 -21.35
N CYS A 21 12.01 3.80 -22.09
CA CYS A 21 12.12 4.66 -23.26
C CYS A 21 11.85 3.93 -24.58
N ASP A 22 11.32 2.70 -24.57
CA ASP A 22 10.92 2.04 -25.81
C ASP A 22 9.83 2.85 -26.52
N THR A 23 10.09 3.16 -27.78
CA THR A 23 9.22 3.99 -28.61
C THR A 23 8.30 3.19 -29.50
N LYS A 24 8.47 1.87 -29.54
CA LYS A 24 7.69 0.99 -30.44
C LYS A 24 6.20 1.14 -30.21
N ASP A 25 5.75 0.96 -28.96
CA ASP A 25 4.35 1.06 -28.61
C ASP A 25 3.74 2.41 -28.97
N LEU A 26 4.46 3.50 -28.70
CA LEU A 26 4.00 4.86 -29.02
C LEU A 26 3.91 5.10 -30.55
N ARG A 27 4.82 4.54 -31.32
CA ARG A 27 4.78 4.61 -32.79
C ARG A 27 3.63 3.77 -33.35
N ASP A 28 3.42 2.57 -32.82
CA ASP A 28 2.34 1.67 -33.24
C ASP A 28 0.96 2.29 -32.93
N ILE A 29 0.81 2.97 -31.80
CA ILE A 29 -0.40 3.72 -31.47
C ILE A 29 -0.61 4.90 -32.43
N LEU A 30 0.43 5.66 -32.74
CA LEU A 30 0.36 6.81 -33.64
C LEU A 30 0.11 6.43 -35.10
N SER A 31 0.58 5.26 -35.53
CA SER A 31 0.38 4.73 -36.89
C SER A 31 -0.95 3.96 -37.04
N GLU A 32 -1.77 3.92 -35.99
CA GLU A 32 -3.06 3.20 -35.94
C GLU A 32 -2.96 1.68 -36.14
N THR A 33 -1.75 1.12 -36.04
CA THR A 33 -1.51 -0.32 -36.18
C THR A 33 -1.83 -1.10 -34.90
N SER A 34 -1.92 -0.42 -33.75
CA SER A 34 -2.33 -1.01 -32.47
C SER A 34 -3.70 -0.49 -32.04
N THR A 35 -4.60 -1.39 -31.72
CA THR A 35 -5.93 -1.07 -31.15
C THR A 35 -6.01 -1.28 -29.65
N ALA A 36 -4.96 -1.85 -29.03
CA ALA A 36 -5.01 -2.38 -27.67
C ALA A 36 -4.79 -1.36 -26.56
N SER A 37 -4.37 -0.12 -26.86
CA SER A 37 -4.06 0.88 -25.81
C SER A 37 -5.04 2.04 -25.85
N GLU A 38 -5.71 2.27 -24.72
CA GLU A 38 -6.58 3.44 -24.53
C GLU A 38 -5.78 4.76 -24.44
N LEU A 39 -4.45 4.70 -24.35
CA LEU A 39 -3.58 5.88 -24.37
C LEU A 39 -3.80 6.74 -25.65
N ARG A 40 -4.24 6.09 -26.75
CA ARG A 40 -4.66 6.78 -27.99
C ARG A 40 -5.68 7.87 -27.73
N ASP A 41 -6.61 7.63 -26.83
CA ASP A 41 -7.72 8.55 -26.52
C ASP A 41 -7.28 9.79 -25.74
N CYS A 42 -6.01 9.89 -25.35
CA CYS A 42 -5.41 11.14 -24.86
C CYS A 42 -5.16 12.14 -25.99
N GLY A 43 -5.19 11.70 -27.25
CA GLY A 43 -5.02 12.52 -28.44
C GLY A 43 -3.59 12.58 -28.99
N LYS A 44 -3.50 12.75 -30.30
CA LYS A 44 -2.25 12.74 -31.06
C LYS A 44 -1.16 13.70 -30.54
N PRO A 45 -1.46 14.94 -30.10
CA PRO A 45 -0.45 15.86 -29.59
C PRO A 45 0.25 15.32 -28.32
N ILE A 46 -0.49 14.70 -27.40
CA ILE A 46 0.06 14.11 -26.15
C ILE A 46 0.97 12.93 -26.50
N LEU A 47 0.55 12.06 -27.40
CA LEU A 47 1.35 10.91 -27.85
C LEU A 47 2.64 11.35 -28.56
N GLN A 48 2.56 12.39 -29.40
CA GLN A 48 3.74 12.97 -30.07
C GLN A 48 4.70 13.57 -29.04
N LEU A 49 4.19 14.25 -28.02
CA LEU A 49 5.02 14.81 -26.95
C LEU A 49 5.73 13.69 -26.16
N LEU A 50 5.03 12.63 -25.77
CA LEU A 50 5.64 11.46 -25.12
C LEU A 50 6.74 10.84 -25.99
N LEU A 51 6.47 10.61 -27.28
CA LEU A 51 7.44 10.06 -28.21
C LEU A 51 8.68 10.96 -28.36
N GLN A 52 8.48 12.27 -28.42
CA GLN A 52 9.58 13.24 -28.49
C GLN A 52 10.47 13.19 -27.23
N GLN A 53 9.86 13.14 -26.02
CA GLN A 53 10.64 13.05 -24.78
C GLN A 53 11.40 11.73 -24.72
N SER A 54 10.75 10.61 -25.01
CA SER A 54 11.40 9.29 -25.06
C SER A 54 12.59 9.27 -26.02
N THR A 55 12.41 9.76 -27.24
CA THR A 55 13.47 9.85 -28.26
C THR A 55 14.61 10.76 -27.79
N SER A 56 14.30 11.89 -27.15
CA SER A 56 15.31 12.82 -26.65
C SER A 56 16.19 12.22 -25.56
N ILE A 57 15.59 11.45 -24.64
CA ILE A 57 16.34 10.72 -23.59
C ILE A 57 17.24 9.67 -24.23
N HIS A 58 16.71 8.88 -25.16
CA HIS A 58 17.46 7.83 -25.85
C HIS A 58 18.65 8.41 -26.67
N ASN A 59 18.42 9.48 -27.42
CA ASN A 59 19.47 10.13 -28.20
C ASN A 59 20.56 10.72 -27.33
N HIS A 60 20.21 11.31 -26.18
CA HIS A 60 21.19 11.82 -25.23
C HIS A 60 22.08 10.68 -24.69
N TYR A 61 21.51 9.54 -24.38
CA TYR A 61 22.25 8.34 -23.97
C TYR A 61 23.21 7.85 -25.07
N THR A 62 22.71 7.72 -26.29
CA THR A 62 23.46 7.15 -27.42
C THR A 62 24.62 8.06 -27.83
N SER A 63 24.40 9.38 -27.93
CA SER A 63 25.46 10.35 -28.30
C SER A 63 26.61 10.33 -27.31
N LYS A 64 26.35 10.22 -26.03
CA LYS A 64 27.39 10.13 -24.99
C LYS A 64 28.18 8.83 -24.99
N ASN A 65 27.55 7.70 -25.30
CA ASN A 65 28.23 6.42 -25.37
C ASN A 65 29.17 6.35 -26.61
N ASN A 66 28.79 6.95 -27.72
CA ASN A 66 29.63 7.01 -28.93
C ASN A 66 30.87 7.89 -28.74
N ASN A 67 30.82 8.95 -27.94
CA ASN A 67 31.96 9.80 -27.62
C ASN A 67 32.99 9.19 -26.67
N LYS A 68 32.74 7.99 -26.12
CA LYS A 68 33.72 7.24 -25.30
C LYS A 68 34.76 6.48 -26.11
N ASN A 69 34.63 6.38 -27.44
CA ASN A 69 35.64 5.87 -28.38
C ASN A 69 36.18 7.02 -29.26
N PRO A 70 37.18 7.77 -28.84
CA PRO A 70 37.80 8.77 -29.70
C PRO A 70 38.65 8.04 -30.75
N THR A 71 38.12 7.89 -31.97
CA THR A 71 38.97 7.81 -33.14
C THR A 71 39.62 9.17 -33.32
N ASN A 72 40.96 9.20 -33.36
CA ASN A 72 41.80 10.35 -33.47
C ASN A 72 41.34 11.30 -34.61
N ASP A 73 40.67 12.39 -34.25
CA ASP A 73 40.69 13.63 -35.03
C ASP A 73 40.37 14.78 -34.08
N ILE A 74 41.40 15.57 -33.80
CA ILE A 74 41.36 16.72 -32.91
C ILE A 74 40.82 17.89 -33.73
N ASP A 75 39.56 18.22 -33.59
CA ASP A 75 39.03 19.51 -34.06
C ASP A 75 38.69 20.39 -32.82
N TYR A 76 39.56 21.37 -32.60
CA TYR A 76 39.41 22.37 -31.54
C TYR A 76 38.42 23.46 -31.97
N THR A 77 37.14 23.21 -31.84
CA THR A 77 36.14 24.30 -31.83
C THR A 77 35.59 24.47 -30.44
N LEU A 78 35.86 25.62 -29.85
CA LEU A 78 35.38 26.15 -28.58
C LEU A 78 33.84 26.15 -28.54
N GLY A 79 33.25 25.13 -28.01
CA GLY A 79 31.84 25.05 -27.56
C GLY A 79 31.82 24.44 -26.19
N VAL A 80 31.39 25.18 -25.18
CA VAL A 80 31.00 24.64 -23.85
C VAL A 80 29.83 23.72 -24.11
N GLU A 81 30.09 22.41 -24.33
CA GLU A 81 29.05 21.41 -24.41
C GLU A 81 28.41 21.32 -23.01
N ASN A 82 27.21 21.85 -22.90
CA ASN A 82 26.33 21.61 -21.77
C ASN A 82 26.06 20.10 -21.72
N ASN A 83 26.81 19.40 -20.86
CA ASN A 83 26.83 17.95 -20.75
C ASN A 83 25.56 17.38 -20.09
N ASP A 84 24.61 18.22 -19.72
CA ASP A 84 23.40 17.84 -18.98
C ASP A 84 22.19 17.59 -19.92
N LEU A 85 21.36 16.62 -19.55
CA LEU A 85 20.09 16.41 -20.24
C LEU A 85 19.25 17.70 -20.16
N ASN A 86 18.60 18.07 -21.27
CA ASN A 86 17.79 19.29 -21.32
C ASN A 86 16.70 19.27 -20.21
N PRO A 87 16.71 20.22 -19.26
CA PRO A 87 15.80 20.25 -18.14
C PRO A 87 14.32 20.42 -18.56
N LEU A 88 14.08 20.91 -19.80
CA LEU A 88 12.70 20.95 -20.31
C LEU A 88 12.06 19.58 -20.51
N ILE A 89 12.84 18.51 -20.64
CA ILE A 89 12.32 17.14 -20.75
C ILE A 89 11.57 16.79 -19.47
N THR A 90 12.22 16.94 -18.33
CA THR A 90 11.61 16.64 -17.01
C THR A 90 10.37 17.51 -16.78
N LYS A 91 10.47 18.82 -17.07
CA LYS A 91 9.34 19.74 -16.91
C LYS A 91 8.13 19.36 -17.76
N ARG A 92 8.33 18.99 -19.04
CA ARG A 92 7.23 18.53 -19.91
C ARG A 92 6.59 17.23 -19.43
N LEU A 93 7.38 16.33 -18.85
CA LEU A 93 6.86 15.11 -18.25
C LEU A 93 6.07 15.41 -16.99
N ASP A 94 6.51 16.38 -16.16
CA ASP A 94 5.74 16.87 -15.01
C ASP A 94 4.41 17.51 -15.44
N ASP A 95 4.40 18.28 -16.54
CA ASP A 95 3.16 18.85 -17.08
C ASP A 95 2.18 17.75 -17.51
N LEU A 96 2.65 16.65 -18.12
CA LEU A 96 1.80 15.51 -18.49
C LEU A 96 1.29 14.74 -17.28
N ILE A 97 2.11 14.54 -16.25
CA ILE A 97 1.72 13.93 -14.98
C ILE A 97 0.66 14.80 -14.29
N THR A 98 0.86 16.11 -14.27
CA THR A 98 -0.10 17.07 -13.71
C THR A 98 -1.44 17.02 -14.44
N LEU A 99 -1.41 17.04 -15.79
CA LEU A 99 -2.61 16.90 -16.61
C LEU A 99 -3.39 15.62 -16.28
N ALA A 100 -2.70 14.48 -16.18
CA ALA A 100 -3.34 13.21 -15.82
C ALA A 100 -3.92 13.25 -14.41
N THR A 101 -3.22 13.87 -13.45
CA THR A 101 -3.69 14.06 -12.07
C THR A 101 -4.96 14.91 -11.99
N GLU A 102 -5.02 16.02 -12.73
CA GLU A 102 -6.24 16.85 -12.82
C GLU A 102 -7.44 16.05 -13.36
N LYS A 103 -7.19 15.13 -14.31
CA LYS A 103 -8.24 14.24 -14.83
C LYS A 103 -8.67 13.19 -13.81
N PHE A 104 -7.79 12.74 -12.93
CA PHE A 104 -8.17 11.81 -11.85
C PHE A 104 -9.21 12.45 -10.91
N TYR A 105 -9.05 13.72 -10.54
CA TYR A 105 -10.00 14.43 -9.69
C TYR A 105 -11.35 14.72 -10.34
N ALA A 106 -11.48 14.57 -11.65
CA ALA A 106 -12.75 14.73 -12.36
C ALA A 106 -13.68 13.51 -12.24
N PHE A 107 -13.22 12.40 -11.68
CA PHE A 107 -13.96 11.14 -11.56
C PHE A 107 -13.77 10.52 -10.18
N PRO A 108 -14.74 9.74 -9.65
CA PRO A 108 -14.48 8.77 -8.58
C PRO A 108 -13.32 7.84 -8.99
N PHE A 109 -12.44 7.47 -8.06
CA PHE A 109 -11.22 6.73 -8.39
C PHE A 109 -11.46 5.48 -9.25
N ILE A 110 -12.49 4.70 -8.95
CA ILE A 110 -12.83 3.47 -9.70
C ILE A 110 -13.24 3.75 -11.15
N ASN A 111 -13.76 4.95 -11.42
CA ASN A 111 -14.29 5.37 -12.73
C ASN A 111 -13.29 6.19 -13.55
N VAL A 112 -12.08 6.42 -13.06
CA VAL A 112 -11.05 7.14 -13.81
C VAL A 112 -10.74 6.37 -15.10
N PRO A 113 -10.95 6.98 -16.30
CA PRO A 113 -10.67 6.31 -17.56
C PRO A 113 -9.23 5.84 -17.66
N LEU A 114 -9.04 4.61 -18.14
CA LEU A 114 -7.73 3.92 -18.18
C LEU A 114 -6.66 4.74 -18.94
N ARG A 115 -7.04 5.49 -20.00
CA ARG A 115 -6.13 6.37 -20.74
C ARG A 115 -5.36 7.35 -19.87
N TRP A 116 -6.00 7.94 -18.85
CA TRP A 116 -5.34 8.89 -17.95
C TRP A 116 -4.39 8.21 -16.99
N ARG A 117 -4.74 7.01 -16.52
CA ARG A 117 -3.83 6.17 -15.72
C ARG A 117 -2.62 5.74 -16.55
N GLN A 118 -2.82 5.34 -17.81
CA GLN A 118 -1.74 4.99 -18.74
C GLN A 118 -0.85 6.19 -19.05
N LEU A 119 -1.42 7.40 -19.22
CA LEU A 119 -0.65 8.63 -19.42
C LEU A 119 0.24 8.92 -18.21
N TYR A 120 -0.34 8.89 -17.01
CA TYR A 120 0.40 9.11 -15.76
C TYR A 120 1.56 8.13 -15.64
N TRP A 121 1.28 6.86 -15.86
CA TRP A 121 2.26 5.78 -15.78
C TRP A 121 3.41 5.98 -16.77
N LYS A 122 3.11 6.14 -18.06
CA LYS A 122 4.15 6.30 -19.11
C LYS A 122 4.99 7.55 -18.90
N ALA A 123 4.37 8.69 -18.56
CA ALA A 123 5.09 9.93 -18.27
C ALA A 123 6.01 9.77 -17.04
N SER A 124 5.59 9.07 -16.01
CA SER A 124 6.40 8.78 -14.81
C SER A 124 7.60 7.89 -15.12
N LEU A 125 7.44 6.83 -15.93
CA LEU A 125 8.57 5.99 -16.36
C LEU A 125 9.60 6.78 -17.20
N LEU A 126 9.13 7.65 -18.08
CA LEU A 126 10.02 8.55 -18.84
C LEU A 126 10.71 9.59 -17.94
N LYS A 127 10.00 10.12 -16.93
CA LYS A 127 10.59 11.03 -15.95
C LYS A 127 11.67 10.33 -15.13
N PHE A 128 11.39 9.12 -14.64
CA PHE A 128 12.41 8.31 -13.97
C PHE A 128 13.64 8.10 -14.84
N SER A 129 13.46 7.74 -16.12
CA SER A 129 14.55 7.55 -17.07
C SER A 129 15.33 8.84 -17.31
N ALA A 130 14.66 9.99 -17.42
CA ALA A 130 15.30 11.29 -17.56
C ALA A 130 16.16 11.65 -16.34
N LEU A 131 15.68 11.35 -15.12
CA LEU A 131 16.43 11.57 -13.89
C LEU A 131 17.66 10.67 -13.80
N VAL A 132 17.53 9.38 -14.11
CA VAL A 132 18.66 8.43 -14.10
C VAL A 132 19.69 8.81 -15.16
N VAL A 133 19.28 9.00 -16.41
CA VAL A 133 20.16 9.32 -17.54
C VAL A 133 20.82 10.69 -17.34
N GLY A 134 20.07 11.70 -16.92
CA GLY A 134 20.58 13.07 -16.73
C GLY A 134 21.63 13.19 -15.61
N LYS A 135 21.51 12.40 -14.54
CA LYS A 135 22.42 12.45 -13.38
C LYS A 135 23.63 11.50 -13.51
N SER A 136 23.48 10.40 -14.24
CA SER A 136 24.48 9.32 -14.25
C SER A 136 25.66 9.57 -15.19
N PHE A 137 25.53 10.44 -16.21
CA PHE A 137 26.54 10.55 -17.27
C PHE A 137 27.80 11.34 -16.90
N ALA A 138 27.74 12.21 -15.90
CA ALA A 138 28.89 13.05 -15.56
C ALA A 138 30.12 12.23 -15.09
N THR A 139 29.94 11.00 -14.59
CA THR A 139 31.02 10.27 -13.92
C THR A 139 31.11 8.76 -14.23
N SER A 140 30.23 8.17 -15.04
CA SER A 140 30.09 6.70 -15.18
C SER A 140 29.99 5.97 -13.83
N ASN A 141 29.44 6.61 -12.82
CA ASN A 141 29.44 6.20 -11.43
C ASN A 141 28.04 6.40 -10.81
N ILE A 142 27.69 5.57 -9.85
CA ILE A 142 26.44 5.71 -9.08
C ILE A 142 26.46 6.91 -8.11
N ALA A 143 27.61 7.54 -7.88
CA ALA A 143 27.74 8.63 -6.90
C ALA A 143 26.68 9.74 -7.02
N PRO A 144 26.29 10.21 -8.21
CA PRO A 144 25.22 11.20 -8.34
C PRO A 144 23.84 10.66 -7.94
N LEU A 145 23.57 9.35 -8.16
CA LEU A 145 22.33 8.69 -7.76
C LEU A 145 22.26 8.49 -6.24
N CYS A 146 23.42 8.47 -5.58
CA CYS A 146 23.54 8.36 -4.15
C CYS A 146 23.23 9.65 -3.38
N HIS A 147 23.05 10.76 -4.09
CA HIS A 147 22.63 12.01 -3.46
C HIS A 147 21.18 11.84 -2.94
N GLN A 148 20.97 12.19 -1.68
CA GLN A 148 19.72 11.91 -0.96
C GLN A 148 18.49 12.41 -1.72
N SER A 149 18.51 13.66 -2.22
CA SER A 149 17.39 14.23 -2.97
C SER A 149 17.12 13.52 -4.30
N VAL A 150 18.17 13.04 -5.00
CA VAL A 150 18.00 12.33 -6.26
C VAL A 150 17.37 10.96 -6.01
N MET A 151 17.83 10.26 -4.98
CA MET A 151 17.25 8.97 -4.57
C MET A 151 15.78 9.14 -4.17
N ASP A 152 15.46 10.20 -3.41
CA ASP A 152 14.09 10.51 -3.01
C ASP A 152 13.20 10.77 -4.24
N ASP A 153 13.68 11.55 -5.23
CA ASP A 153 12.95 11.83 -6.47
C ASP A 153 12.72 10.57 -7.31
N LEU A 154 13.73 9.70 -7.42
CA LEU A 154 13.63 8.43 -8.18
C LEU A 154 12.58 7.49 -7.55
N VAL A 155 12.66 7.27 -6.24
CA VAL A 155 11.73 6.39 -5.53
C VAL A 155 10.32 6.97 -5.57
N THR A 156 10.18 8.28 -5.29
CA THR A 156 8.90 8.98 -5.32
C THR A 156 8.23 8.86 -6.69
N THR A 157 9.00 9.02 -7.78
CA THR A 157 8.44 8.96 -9.15
C THR A 157 7.82 7.59 -9.45
N LEU A 158 8.48 6.49 -9.08
CA LEU A 158 7.97 5.13 -9.33
C LEU A 158 6.83 4.76 -8.37
N ASP A 159 6.95 5.08 -7.08
CA ASP A 159 5.90 4.78 -6.09
C ASP A 159 4.62 5.56 -6.38
N MET A 160 4.73 6.85 -6.71
CA MET A 160 3.55 7.65 -7.10
C MET A 160 2.89 7.08 -8.35
N ALA A 161 3.68 6.62 -9.34
CA ALA A 161 3.12 5.97 -10.52
C ALA A 161 2.30 4.73 -10.13
N HIS A 162 2.82 3.87 -9.27
CA HIS A 162 2.14 2.67 -8.80
C HIS A 162 0.87 3.01 -8.00
N ILE A 163 0.97 3.89 -7.00
CA ILE A 163 -0.13 4.25 -6.10
C ILE A 163 -1.27 4.94 -6.87
N MET A 164 -0.95 5.92 -7.70
CA MET A 164 -1.95 6.74 -8.41
C MET A 164 -2.67 5.98 -9.53
N THR A 165 -2.03 4.99 -10.12
CA THR A 165 -2.61 4.27 -11.27
C THR A 165 -3.28 2.95 -10.91
N GLY A 166 -2.97 2.36 -9.73
CA GLY A 166 -3.56 1.10 -9.28
C GLY A 166 -3.07 -0.11 -10.07
N ALA A 167 -1.76 -0.23 -10.32
CA ALA A 167 -1.12 -1.40 -10.93
C ALA A 167 -1.67 -1.78 -12.31
N ILE A 168 -1.80 -0.82 -13.21
CA ILE A 168 -2.31 -1.02 -14.58
C ILE A 168 -1.29 -1.61 -15.57
N ALA A 169 -0.02 -1.70 -15.18
CA ALA A 169 1.04 -2.19 -16.06
C ALA A 169 0.96 -3.70 -16.25
N SER A 170 1.44 -4.18 -17.41
CA SER A 170 1.64 -5.61 -17.62
C SER A 170 2.67 -6.17 -16.63
N ASP A 171 2.59 -7.46 -16.33
CA ASP A 171 3.51 -8.16 -15.42
C ASP A 171 4.98 -7.94 -15.80
N THR A 172 5.28 -7.89 -17.10
CA THR A 172 6.64 -7.64 -17.60
C THR A 172 7.14 -6.25 -17.21
N VAL A 173 6.33 -5.21 -17.38
CA VAL A 173 6.72 -3.82 -17.03
C VAL A 173 6.80 -3.67 -15.52
N MET A 174 5.88 -4.29 -14.76
CA MET A 174 5.95 -4.29 -13.29
C MET A 174 7.21 -4.99 -12.79
N THR A 175 7.60 -6.11 -13.39
CA THR A 175 8.87 -6.77 -13.07
C THR A 175 10.06 -5.84 -13.30
N CYS A 176 10.08 -5.07 -14.39
CA CYS A 176 11.13 -4.09 -14.65
C CYS A 176 11.15 -2.94 -13.64
N VAL A 177 9.97 -2.44 -13.23
CA VAL A 177 9.88 -1.40 -12.19
C VAL A 177 10.36 -1.94 -10.84
N ASN A 178 9.97 -3.16 -10.47
CA ASN A 178 10.45 -3.81 -9.25
C ASN A 178 11.97 -4.00 -9.29
N THR A 179 12.54 -4.43 -10.43
CA THR A 179 13.99 -4.54 -10.63
C THR A 179 14.70 -3.19 -10.47
N ALA A 180 14.11 -2.10 -10.97
CA ALA A 180 14.65 -0.75 -10.77
C ALA A 180 14.66 -0.37 -9.28
N LEU A 181 13.56 -0.59 -8.55
CA LEU A 181 13.45 -0.31 -7.11
C LEU A 181 14.40 -1.18 -6.28
N GLU A 182 14.53 -2.47 -6.59
CA GLU A 182 15.51 -3.36 -5.95
C GLU A 182 16.96 -2.90 -6.22
N THR A 183 17.22 -2.39 -7.41
CA THR A 183 18.53 -1.85 -7.76
C THR A 183 18.82 -0.58 -6.95
N LEU A 184 17.83 0.32 -6.79
CA LEU A 184 17.95 1.48 -5.91
C LEU A 184 18.14 1.08 -4.44
N GLN A 185 17.46 0.03 -3.98
CA GLN A 185 17.66 -0.54 -2.64
C GLN A 185 19.12 -0.98 -2.43
N LYS A 186 19.68 -1.74 -3.37
CA LYS A 186 21.10 -2.19 -3.32
C LYS A 186 22.07 -1.02 -3.38
N ILE A 187 21.77 0.02 -4.15
CA ILE A 187 22.59 1.24 -4.19
C ILE A 187 22.56 1.95 -2.81
N ASP A 188 21.39 2.10 -2.20
CA ASP A 188 21.24 2.70 -0.88
C ASP A 188 22.02 1.90 0.18
N GLU A 189 21.97 0.57 0.15
CA GLU A 189 22.72 -0.31 1.07
C GLU A 189 24.24 -0.17 0.92
N ILE A 190 24.76 0.04 -0.28
CA ILE A 190 26.20 0.26 -0.52
C ILE A 190 26.67 1.60 0.05
N VAL A 191 25.83 2.63 -0.08
CA VAL A 191 26.18 4.03 0.26
C VAL A 191 25.92 4.34 1.73
N SER A 192 24.94 3.70 2.32
CA SER A 192 24.47 3.99 3.68
C SER A 192 24.99 3.09 4.82
N PRO A 193 26.01 2.22 4.64
CA PRO A 193 26.48 1.35 5.75
C PRO A 193 26.90 2.13 6.98
N GLN A 194 27.29 3.42 6.83
CA GLN A 194 27.67 4.30 7.94
C GLN A 194 26.52 5.13 8.51
N ASN A 195 25.40 5.32 7.77
CA ASN A 195 24.29 6.14 8.20
C ASN A 195 23.25 5.35 8.99
N LEU A 196 23.00 4.10 8.64
CA LEU A 196 22.24 3.17 9.48
C LEU A 196 22.91 3.03 10.88
N ASP A 197 24.23 2.96 10.90
CA ASP A 197 25.02 2.79 12.14
C ASP A 197 25.15 4.09 12.96
N LYS A 198 25.20 5.27 12.33
CA LYS A 198 25.38 6.56 13.05
C LYS A 198 24.06 7.19 13.50
N GLY A 199 22.97 7.04 12.75
CA GLY A 199 21.65 7.52 13.14
C GLY A 199 20.99 6.63 14.18
N LEU A 200 21.22 5.32 14.12
CA LEU A 200 20.68 4.31 15.02
C LEU A 200 21.56 4.10 16.27
N LYS A 201 22.89 4.30 16.21
CA LYS A 201 23.77 4.24 17.40
C LYS A 201 23.48 5.30 18.46
N ARG A 202 22.78 6.39 18.11
CA ARG A 202 22.25 7.35 19.10
C ARG A 202 20.89 6.93 19.68
N ARG A 203 20.17 5.97 19.08
CA ARG A 203 18.94 5.37 19.60
C ARG A 203 19.12 3.84 19.57
N ARG A 204 19.47 3.24 20.70
CA ARG A 204 19.57 1.81 21.03
C ARG A 204 19.33 0.85 19.84
N SER A 205 20.35 0.13 19.40
CA SER A 205 20.45 -0.69 18.18
C SER A 205 19.54 -1.93 18.12
N ASP A 206 18.66 -2.17 19.08
CA ASP A 206 17.75 -3.33 19.14
C ASP A 206 16.36 -2.96 19.68
N SER A 207 15.85 -1.76 19.37
CA SER A 207 14.53 -1.40 19.86
C SER A 207 13.43 -1.98 18.98
N THR A 208 12.68 -2.90 19.55
CA THR A 208 11.33 -3.22 19.09
C THR A 208 10.42 -2.02 19.32
N PHE A 209 9.28 -1.97 18.62
CA PHE A 209 8.24 -1.00 18.93
C PHE A 209 7.84 -1.12 20.41
N GLN A 210 7.70 0.02 21.07
CA GLN A 210 7.30 0.03 22.49
C GLN A 210 5.81 -0.30 22.59
N GLU A 211 5.48 -1.29 23.42
CA GLU A 211 4.09 -1.54 23.80
C GLU A 211 3.59 -0.45 24.74
N ALA A 212 2.95 0.57 24.20
CA ALA A 212 2.18 1.52 25.01
C ALA A 212 0.71 1.11 24.95
N ILE A 213 0.24 0.37 25.95
CA ILE A 213 -1.17 0.01 26.08
C ILE A 213 -1.84 1.11 26.92
N GLU A 214 -2.58 2.01 26.25
CA GLU A 214 -3.30 3.07 26.97
C GLU A 214 -4.61 2.55 27.59
N PHE A 215 -5.29 1.64 26.91
CA PHE A 215 -6.58 1.09 27.31
C PHE A 215 -6.82 -0.27 26.64
N THR A 216 -7.33 -1.22 27.39
CA THR A 216 -7.71 -2.55 26.89
C THR A 216 -9.17 -2.84 27.24
N PRO A 217 -10.08 -2.98 26.26
CA PRO A 217 -11.43 -3.42 26.51
C PRO A 217 -11.46 -4.79 27.16
N GLN A 218 -12.41 -5.01 28.06
CA GLN A 218 -12.64 -6.33 28.61
C GLN A 218 -13.33 -7.21 27.55
N VAL A 219 -12.81 -8.42 27.31
CA VAL A 219 -13.48 -9.45 26.50
C VAL A 219 -14.65 -9.99 27.29
N THR A 220 -15.85 -9.94 26.70
CA THR A 220 -17.11 -10.31 27.36
C THR A 220 -17.66 -11.63 26.81
N ASN A 221 -17.65 -11.78 25.47
CA ASN A 221 -18.19 -12.96 24.79
C ASN A 221 -17.10 -13.51 23.85
N ALA A 222 -16.21 -14.32 24.42
CA ALA A 222 -14.99 -14.71 23.73
C ALA A 222 -15.23 -15.48 22.42
N VAL A 223 -14.54 -15.08 21.36
CA VAL A 223 -14.43 -15.87 20.12
C VAL A 223 -13.74 -17.20 20.41
N LEU A 224 -14.25 -18.29 19.81
CA LEU A 224 -13.66 -19.61 19.93
C LEU A 224 -12.21 -19.62 19.44
N ARG A 225 -11.31 -20.26 20.21
CA ARG A 225 -9.89 -20.46 19.83
C ARG A 225 -9.62 -21.92 19.54
N LYS A 226 -8.86 -22.19 18.50
CA LYS A 226 -8.38 -23.53 18.14
C LYS A 226 -6.91 -23.47 17.74
N GLU A 227 -6.15 -24.41 18.26
CA GLU A 227 -4.72 -24.53 18.01
C GLU A 227 -4.49 -25.30 16.71
N ASN A 228 -3.72 -24.72 15.80
CA ASN A 228 -3.13 -25.30 14.58
C ASN A 228 -4.03 -26.34 13.87
N ILE A 229 -5.27 -25.95 13.57
CA ILE A 229 -6.22 -26.85 12.91
C ILE A 229 -5.81 -27.16 11.47
N SER A 230 -6.07 -28.39 11.02
CA SER A 230 -5.80 -28.76 9.64
C SER A 230 -6.74 -28.05 8.66
N PHE A 231 -6.31 -27.92 7.40
CA PHE A 231 -7.11 -27.41 6.28
C PHE A 231 -8.49 -28.08 6.23
N SER A 232 -8.54 -29.42 6.27
CA SER A 232 -9.80 -30.18 6.22
C SER A 232 -10.70 -29.97 7.45
N THR A 233 -10.11 -29.69 8.61
CA THR A 233 -10.87 -29.34 9.82
C THR A 233 -11.49 -27.96 9.68
N PHE A 234 -10.73 -26.99 9.17
CA PHE A 234 -11.24 -25.65 8.89
C PHE A 234 -12.36 -25.67 7.84
N GLU A 235 -12.16 -26.37 6.73
CA GLU A 235 -13.17 -26.55 5.68
C GLU A 235 -14.48 -27.12 6.24
N LYS A 236 -14.40 -28.18 7.08
CA LYS A 236 -15.57 -28.74 7.74
C LYS A 236 -16.28 -27.74 8.66
N LEU A 237 -15.53 -26.93 9.41
CA LEU A 237 -16.11 -25.93 10.31
C LEU A 237 -16.90 -24.85 9.56
N ILE A 238 -16.43 -24.40 8.41
CA ILE A 238 -17.11 -23.35 7.65
C ILE A 238 -18.29 -23.88 6.82
N HIS A 239 -18.24 -25.13 6.35
CA HIS A 239 -19.33 -25.74 5.57
C HIS A 239 -20.39 -26.43 6.44
N HIS A 240 -20.02 -26.90 7.62
CA HIS A 240 -20.92 -27.56 8.57
C HIS A 240 -20.87 -26.85 9.93
N PRO A 241 -21.36 -25.59 9.99
CA PRO A 241 -21.36 -24.84 11.24
C PRO A 241 -22.19 -25.54 12.32
N SER A 242 -21.74 -25.40 13.57
CA SER A 242 -22.44 -25.99 14.73
C SER A 242 -23.88 -25.47 14.87
N ASN A 243 -24.12 -24.24 14.43
CA ASN A 243 -25.45 -23.65 14.34
C ASN A 243 -25.77 -23.23 12.90
N PRO A 244 -26.52 -24.02 12.12
CA PRO A 244 -26.89 -23.69 10.75
C PRO A 244 -27.70 -22.40 10.61
N HIS A 245 -28.33 -21.91 11.70
CA HIS A 245 -29.05 -20.64 11.69
C HIS A 245 -28.14 -19.42 11.76
N LEU A 246 -26.90 -19.61 12.17
CA LEU A 246 -25.86 -18.54 12.20
C LEU A 246 -24.94 -18.56 10.98
N GLY A 247 -24.85 -19.72 10.33
CA GLY A 247 -23.82 -19.96 9.32
C GLY A 247 -22.43 -20.13 9.97
N PRO A 248 -21.34 -19.97 9.21
CA PRO A 248 -19.99 -19.97 9.76
C PRO A 248 -19.82 -18.89 10.82
N GLU A 249 -19.10 -19.22 11.89
CA GLU A 249 -18.84 -18.32 13.01
C GLU A 249 -17.36 -17.90 13.04
N PRO A 250 -17.02 -16.71 13.59
CA PRO A 250 -15.64 -16.27 13.76
C PRO A 250 -14.83 -17.29 14.57
N LEU A 251 -13.58 -17.47 14.20
CA LEU A 251 -12.67 -18.42 14.82
C LEU A 251 -11.26 -17.84 14.90
N ILE A 252 -10.62 -17.89 16.06
CA ILE A 252 -9.19 -17.62 16.19
C ILE A 252 -8.43 -18.93 16.03
N ILE A 253 -7.43 -18.90 15.16
CA ILE A 253 -6.51 -20.00 14.93
C ILE A 253 -5.15 -19.57 15.48
N THR A 254 -4.66 -20.28 16.51
CA THR A 254 -3.34 -20.06 17.10
C THR A 254 -2.30 -20.95 16.45
N ASP A 255 -1.04 -20.61 16.60
CA ASP A 255 0.15 -21.39 16.16
C ASP A 255 0.22 -21.70 14.66
N SER A 256 -0.54 -20.96 13.85
CA SER A 256 -0.56 -21.12 12.38
C SER A 256 0.42 -20.23 11.64
N LEU A 257 0.94 -19.17 12.26
CA LEU A 257 1.84 -18.17 11.67
C LEU A 257 3.28 -18.28 12.16
N GLU A 258 3.61 -19.21 13.05
CA GLU A 258 4.93 -19.30 13.69
C GLU A 258 6.10 -19.40 12.69
N HIS A 259 5.84 -19.95 11.51
CA HIS A 259 6.83 -20.10 10.44
C HIS A 259 7.10 -18.80 9.66
N TRP A 260 6.33 -17.74 9.88
CA TRP A 260 6.52 -16.48 9.16
C TRP A 260 7.81 -15.79 9.58
N PRO A 261 8.70 -15.45 8.62
CA PRO A 261 9.88 -14.63 8.90
C PRO A 261 9.55 -13.31 9.61
N ALA A 262 8.40 -12.70 9.31
CA ALA A 262 7.92 -11.47 9.92
C ALA A 262 7.76 -11.52 11.45
N LEU A 263 7.53 -12.71 11.99
CA LEU A 263 7.44 -12.94 13.45
C LEU A 263 8.79 -13.29 14.08
N ASN A 264 9.80 -13.67 13.27
CA ASN A 264 11.06 -14.23 13.72
C ASN A 264 12.26 -13.38 13.25
N HIS A 265 13.09 -13.94 12.37
CA HIS A 265 14.37 -13.36 11.95
C HIS A 265 14.26 -12.12 11.04
N HIS A 266 13.10 -11.90 10.44
CA HIS A 266 12.75 -10.69 9.69
C HIS A 266 11.70 -9.87 10.45
N SER A 267 11.82 -9.79 11.76
CA SER A 267 10.80 -9.26 12.65
C SER A 267 10.28 -7.89 12.22
N TRP A 268 8.98 -7.82 11.93
CA TRP A 268 8.30 -6.56 11.63
C TRP A 268 8.11 -5.69 12.86
N ASN A 269 8.35 -6.21 14.05
CA ASN A 269 8.44 -5.42 15.28
C ASN A 269 9.75 -4.62 15.39
N SER A 270 10.60 -4.63 14.34
CA SER A 270 11.85 -3.90 14.27
C SER A 270 11.77 -2.73 13.29
N PRO A 271 11.75 -1.47 13.75
CA PRO A 271 11.80 -0.29 12.88
C PRO A 271 13.01 -0.30 11.92
N SER A 272 14.16 -0.75 12.39
CA SER A 272 15.38 -0.82 11.58
C SER A 272 15.25 -1.82 10.43
N TYR A 273 14.61 -2.97 10.69
CA TYR A 273 14.31 -3.94 9.63
C TYR A 273 13.39 -3.34 8.57
N LEU A 274 12.27 -2.76 8.96
CA LEU A 274 11.31 -2.17 8.03
C LEU A 274 11.93 -1.04 7.20
N LEU A 275 12.74 -0.17 7.82
CA LEU A 275 13.48 0.87 7.10
C LEU A 275 14.45 0.27 6.08
N SER A 276 15.15 -0.83 6.43
CA SER A 276 16.07 -1.51 5.52
C SER A 276 15.37 -2.13 4.29
N ARG A 277 14.08 -2.44 4.37
CA ARG A 277 13.28 -3.01 3.27
C ARG A 277 12.52 -1.96 2.46
N THR A 278 12.63 -0.71 2.85
CA THR A 278 11.92 0.41 2.24
C THR A 278 12.85 1.51 1.70
N ILE A 279 14.04 1.13 1.23
CA ILE A 279 15.08 2.03 0.71
C ILE A 279 15.39 3.12 1.75
N GLY A 280 15.78 2.71 2.97
CA GLY A 280 16.00 3.63 4.09
C GLY A 280 14.74 4.39 4.53
N GLY A 281 13.57 3.86 4.20
CA GLY A 281 12.26 4.47 4.50
C GLY A 281 11.77 5.47 3.46
N ARG A 282 12.37 5.51 2.25
CA ARG A 282 11.96 6.42 1.15
C ARG A 282 10.72 5.95 0.41
N ARG A 283 10.38 4.62 0.47
CA ARG A 283 9.17 4.12 -0.17
C ARG A 283 7.95 4.88 0.34
N LEU A 284 7.06 5.28 -0.55
CA LEU A 284 5.86 6.01 -0.19
C LEU A 284 4.77 5.07 0.31
N VAL A 285 3.99 5.54 1.26
CA VAL A 285 2.81 4.82 1.74
C VAL A 285 1.62 5.77 1.82
N PRO A 286 0.43 5.33 1.37
CA PRO A 286 -0.80 6.06 1.62
C PRO A 286 -1.22 5.83 3.08
N ILE A 287 -1.55 6.89 3.77
CA ILE A 287 -2.05 6.85 5.14
C ILE A 287 -3.36 7.60 5.28
N GLU A 288 -4.21 7.10 6.13
CA GLU A 288 -5.36 7.80 6.65
C GLU A 288 -4.93 8.63 7.86
N VAL A 289 -5.36 9.89 7.91
CA VAL A 289 -5.05 10.81 9.01
C VAL A 289 -6.35 11.23 9.65
N GLY A 290 -6.49 10.94 10.93
CA GLY A 290 -7.71 11.12 11.71
C GLY A 290 -7.90 9.95 12.69
N ARG A 291 -9.01 9.96 13.44
CA ARG A 291 -9.36 8.85 14.32
C ARG A 291 -9.97 7.68 13.54
N SER A 292 -10.81 8.01 12.56
CA SER A 292 -11.59 7.05 11.80
C SER A 292 -12.05 7.67 10.46
N TYR A 293 -12.20 6.86 9.43
CA TYR A 293 -12.64 7.32 8.10
C TYR A 293 -14.10 7.81 8.04
N VAL A 294 -14.85 7.66 9.10
CA VAL A 294 -16.24 8.21 9.23
C VAL A 294 -16.27 9.58 9.91
N ASP A 295 -15.14 10.08 10.39
CA ASP A 295 -15.03 11.38 11.07
C ASP A 295 -14.85 12.53 10.05
N GLU A 296 -15.37 13.73 10.37
CA GLU A 296 -15.29 14.90 9.49
C GLU A 296 -13.85 15.38 9.24
N ASP A 297 -12.95 15.17 10.21
CA ASP A 297 -11.54 15.56 10.13
C ASP A 297 -10.64 14.53 9.44
N TRP A 298 -11.23 13.48 8.85
CA TRP A 298 -10.49 12.45 8.16
C TRP A 298 -9.90 12.94 6.84
N GLY A 299 -8.69 12.53 6.54
CA GLY A 299 -8.02 12.81 5.28
C GLY A 299 -7.02 11.74 4.90
N GLN A 300 -6.54 11.78 3.66
CA GLN A 300 -5.52 10.87 3.16
C GLN A 300 -4.26 11.64 2.79
N LYS A 301 -3.10 11.03 3.03
CA LYS A 301 -1.79 11.54 2.61
C LYS A 301 -0.94 10.41 2.06
N ILE A 302 -0.09 10.74 1.10
CA ILE A 302 0.97 9.84 0.63
C ILE A 302 2.29 10.44 1.12
N ILE A 303 3.00 9.70 1.97
CA ILE A 303 4.23 10.17 2.63
C ILE A 303 5.32 9.10 2.59
N PRO A 304 6.61 9.45 2.73
CA PRO A 304 7.67 8.48 2.91
C PRO A 304 7.43 7.60 4.17
N PHE A 305 7.75 6.32 4.05
CA PHE A 305 7.57 5.35 5.15
C PHE A 305 8.34 5.77 6.40
N LYS A 306 9.53 6.36 6.25
CA LYS A 306 10.29 6.90 7.37
C LYS A 306 9.53 8.03 8.09
N GLU A 307 8.92 8.94 7.33
CA GLU A 307 8.11 10.03 7.90
C GLU A 307 6.91 9.47 8.66
N PHE A 308 6.25 8.46 8.09
CA PHE A 308 5.16 7.74 8.78
C PHE A 308 5.63 7.14 10.11
N LEU A 309 6.77 6.42 10.11
CA LEU A 309 7.34 5.86 11.34
C LEU A 309 7.71 6.96 12.35
N ASP A 310 8.41 8.00 11.92
CA ASP A 310 8.93 9.05 12.82
C ASP A 310 7.79 9.88 13.45
N ILE A 311 6.74 10.18 12.68
CA ILE A 311 5.65 11.06 13.12
C ILE A 311 4.57 10.28 13.88
N TYR A 312 4.08 9.18 13.30
CA TYR A 312 2.85 8.53 13.78
C TYR A 312 3.12 7.30 14.64
N ILE A 313 4.23 6.59 14.42
CA ILE A 313 4.51 5.34 15.12
C ILE A 313 5.45 5.56 16.31
N MET A 314 6.61 6.23 16.08
CA MET A 314 7.64 6.45 17.10
C MET A 314 7.57 7.85 17.71
N GLY A 315 6.57 8.64 17.35
CA GLY A 315 6.45 10.05 17.73
C GLY A 315 6.65 10.31 19.21
N ASN A 316 7.22 11.48 19.54
CA ASN A 316 7.54 11.85 20.91
C ASN A 316 6.26 11.90 21.79
N PRO A 317 6.16 11.09 22.85
CA PRO A 317 5.00 11.08 23.76
C PRO A 317 4.69 12.46 24.38
N SER A 318 5.68 13.36 24.40
CA SER A 318 5.53 14.74 24.91
C SER A 318 4.80 15.67 23.93
N ARG A 319 4.71 15.33 22.64
CA ARG A 319 3.83 15.99 21.69
C ARG A 319 2.56 15.15 21.62
N LYS A 320 1.51 15.54 22.33
CA LYS A 320 0.15 15.04 22.07
C LYS A 320 -0.16 15.38 20.62
N MET A 321 0.14 14.47 19.71
CA MET A 321 -0.36 14.56 18.34
C MET A 321 -1.86 14.39 18.42
N GLN A 322 -2.60 15.40 18.00
CA GLN A 322 -4.06 15.39 18.00
C GLN A 322 -4.63 14.42 16.96
N THR A 323 -3.84 14.04 15.97
CA THR A 323 -4.28 13.18 14.87
C THR A 323 -3.42 11.93 14.76
N LYS A 324 -4.05 10.78 14.52
CA LYS A 324 -3.40 9.48 14.29
C LYS A 324 -3.21 9.28 12.78
N GLY A 325 -2.11 8.62 12.40
CA GLY A 325 -1.89 8.16 11.03
C GLY A 325 -2.02 6.65 10.96
N TYR A 326 -2.75 6.13 9.98
CA TYR A 326 -3.00 4.72 9.82
C TYR A 326 -2.79 4.31 8.35
N LEU A 327 -1.79 3.47 8.10
CA LEU A 327 -1.71 2.75 6.85
C LEU A 327 -2.81 1.69 6.90
N ALA A 328 -3.88 1.90 6.14
CA ALA A 328 -5.07 1.05 6.17
C ALA A 328 -5.37 0.49 4.79
N GLN A 329 -5.73 -0.78 4.73
CA GLN A 329 -6.24 -1.47 3.54
C GLN A 329 -5.42 -1.23 2.26
N HIS A 330 -4.09 -1.22 2.39
CA HIS A 330 -3.18 -1.00 1.26
C HIS A 330 -2.55 -2.30 0.79
N ASN A 331 -2.52 -2.51 -0.53
CA ASN A 331 -1.81 -3.64 -1.16
C ASN A 331 -0.29 -3.38 -1.15
N LEU A 332 0.28 -3.36 0.07
CA LEU A 332 1.68 -3.08 0.32
C LEU A 332 2.60 -4.10 -0.33
N PHE A 333 2.15 -5.34 -0.45
CA PHE A 333 2.94 -6.46 -0.95
C PHE A 333 3.13 -6.44 -2.47
N SER A 334 2.19 -5.86 -3.20
CA SER A 334 2.36 -5.56 -4.63
C SER A 334 3.32 -4.39 -4.84
N GLN A 335 3.23 -3.38 -3.99
CA GLN A 335 4.08 -2.19 -4.08
C GLN A 335 5.52 -2.47 -3.58
N ILE A 336 5.68 -3.23 -2.48
CA ILE A 336 6.98 -3.56 -1.86
C ILE A 336 7.13 -5.09 -1.77
N PRO A 337 7.42 -5.77 -2.90
CA PRO A 337 7.42 -7.24 -2.97
C PRO A 337 8.39 -7.92 -2.01
N ILE A 338 9.46 -7.23 -1.59
CA ILE A 338 10.43 -7.79 -0.64
C ILE A 338 9.77 -8.12 0.71
N LEU A 339 8.75 -7.36 1.14
CA LEU A 339 7.99 -7.66 2.36
C LEU A 339 7.06 -8.86 2.18
N ARG A 340 6.68 -9.20 0.94
CA ARG A 340 5.87 -10.39 0.66
C ARG A 340 6.60 -11.68 1.02
N ASN A 341 7.94 -11.68 0.99
CA ASN A 341 8.78 -12.82 1.33
C ASN A 341 8.80 -13.12 2.84
N ASP A 342 8.31 -12.19 3.66
CA ASP A 342 8.31 -12.34 5.12
C ASP A 342 7.02 -13.00 5.64
N ILE A 343 6.05 -13.23 4.77
CA ILE A 343 4.75 -13.84 5.10
C ILE A 343 4.43 -14.98 4.13
N ALA A 344 3.61 -15.92 4.57
CA ALA A 344 2.97 -16.92 3.74
C ALA A 344 1.45 -16.75 3.81
N VAL A 345 0.75 -16.92 2.68
CA VAL A 345 -0.72 -16.95 2.72
C VAL A 345 -1.15 -18.21 3.45
N PRO A 346 -1.96 -18.10 4.52
CA PRO A 346 -2.44 -19.28 5.23
C PRO A 346 -3.26 -20.17 4.30
N ASP A 347 -3.08 -21.48 4.38
CA ASP A 347 -3.80 -22.47 3.55
C ASP A 347 -5.32 -22.30 3.64
N TYR A 348 -5.82 -21.79 4.76
CA TYR A 348 -7.24 -21.49 4.98
C TYR A 348 -7.84 -20.53 3.94
N CYS A 349 -7.02 -19.70 3.31
CA CYS A 349 -7.44 -18.76 2.24
C CYS A 349 -7.75 -19.47 0.92
N TYR A 350 -7.38 -20.73 0.75
CA TYR A 350 -7.60 -21.52 -0.46
C TYR A 350 -8.75 -22.53 -0.34
N VAL A 351 -9.46 -22.49 0.78
CA VAL A 351 -10.66 -23.32 0.96
C VAL A 351 -11.79 -22.80 0.09
N SER A 352 -12.58 -23.70 -0.50
CA SER A 352 -13.82 -23.31 -1.15
C SER A 352 -14.75 -22.67 -0.11
N ALA A 353 -15.02 -21.39 -0.26
CA ALA A 353 -15.80 -20.63 0.72
C ALA A 353 -17.31 -20.85 0.50
N PRO A 354 -18.12 -21.02 1.58
CA PRO A 354 -19.57 -21.10 1.47
C PRO A 354 -20.15 -19.73 1.04
N PRO A 355 -21.35 -19.71 0.43
CA PRO A 355 -21.99 -18.45 0.04
C PRO A 355 -22.37 -17.63 1.29
N PRO A 356 -22.64 -16.31 1.12
CA PRO A 356 -23.13 -15.47 2.21
C PRO A 356 -24.36 -16.06 2.86
N HIS A 357 -24.42 -15.99 4.21
CA HIS A 357 -25.60 -16.49 4.93
C HIS A 357 -26.84 -15.62 4.60
N LYS A 358 -27.99 -16.28 4.42
CA LYS A 358 -29.28 -15.65 4.03
C LYS A 358 -29.77 -14.55 4.97
N SER A 359 -29.30 -14.51 6.21
CA SER A 359 -29.65 -13.46 7.17
C SER A 359 -28.86 -12.15 6.94
N SER A 360 -27.86 -12.14 6.07
CA SER A 360 -27.16 -10.91 5.69
C SER A 360 -28.03 -10.06 4.75
N PRO A 361 -28.30 -8.79 5.06
CA PRO A 361 -29.01 -7.89 4.16
C PRO A 361 -28.30 -7.69 2.82
N LEU A 362 -26.98 -7.87 2.81
CA LEU A 362 -26.12 -7.72 1.62
C LEU A 362 -25.84 -9.06 0.91
N ALA A 363 -26.52 -10.17 1.30
CA ALA A 363 -26.24 -11.48 0.73
C ALA A 363 -26.40 -11.52 -0.78
N ALA A 364 -27.45 -10.92 -1.34
CA ALA A 364 -27.65 -10.84 -2.79
C ALA A 364 -26.55 -10.05 -3.49
N LYS A 365 -26.15 -8.91 -2.94
CA LYS A 365 -25.08 -8.07 -3.46
C LYS A 365 -23.73 -8.78 -3.41
N HIS A 366 -23.42 -9.46 -2.30
CA HIS A 366 -22.17 -10.19 -2.15
C HIS A 366 -22.11 -11.42 -3.08
N ALA A 367 -23.25 -12.02 -3.42
CA ALA A 367 -23.31 -13.12 -4.37
C ALA A 367 -23.01 -12.70 -5.82
N GLU A 368 -23.09 -11.42 -6.15
CA GLU A 368 -22.76 -10.87 -7.48
C GLU A 368 -21.25 -10.67 -7.67
N TYR A 369 -20.46 -10.65 -6.60
CA TYR A 369 -19.01 -10.54 -6.71
C TYR A 369 -18.42 -11.82 -7.28
N ALA A 370 -17.57 -11.67 -8.29
CA ALA A 370 -16.84 -12.81 -8.84
C ALA A 370 -15.96 -13.48 -7.78
N PRO A 371 -15.88 -14.81 -7.75
CA PRO A 371 -14.90 -15.49 -6.93
C PRO A 371 -13.48 -14.98 -7.24
N LEU A 372 -12.68 -14.81 -6.20
CA LEU A 372 -11.29 -14.43 -6.36
C LEU A 372 -10.48 -15.64 -6.85
N GLU A 373 -9.64 -15.44 -7.85
CA GLU A 373 -8.68 -16.46 -8.31
C GLU A 373 -7.54 -16.65 -7.31
N GLU A 374 -7.15 -15.54 -6.64
CA GLU A 374 -6.12 -15.52 -5.60
C GLU A 374 -6.57 -14.67 -4.41
N PRO A 375 -6.11 -14.97 -3.18
CA PRO A 375 -6.38 -14.15 -2.02
C PRO A 375 -5.88 -12.71 -2.18
N LEU A 376 -6.72 -11.72 -1.86
CA LEU A 376 -6.32 -10.32 -1.78
C LEU A 376 -5.52 -10.09 -0.51
N LEU A 377 -4.33 -9.50 -0.66
CA LEU A 377 -3.43 -9.22 0.46
C LEU A 377 -3.38 -7.71 0.73
N ASN A 378 -3.85 -7.30 1.89
CA ASN A 378 -3.76 -5.93 2.35
C ASN A 378 -3.00 -5.84 3.67
N ALA A 379 -2.36 -4.70 3.90
CA ALA A 379 -1.67 -4.39 5.15
C ALA A 379 -2.40 -3.29 5.91
N TRP A 380 -2.38 -3.42 7.24
CA TRP A 380 -2.81 -2.40 8.19
C TRP A 380 -1.69 -2.17 9.19
N PHE A 381 -1.21 -0.94 9.28
CA PHE A 381 -0.13 -0.59 10.19
C PHE A 381 -0.38 0.80 10.82
N GLY A 382 -0.38 0.85 12.15
CA GLY A 382 -0.63 2.10 12.85
C GLY A 382 -0.32 2.06 14.34
N PRO A 383 -0.44 3.21 15.02
CA PRO A 383 -0.25 3.32 16.47
C PRO A 383 -1.44 2.77 17.25
N ALA A 384 -1.27 2.63 18.56
CA ALA A 384 -2.37 2.33 19.48
C ALA A 384 -3.54 3.31 19.31
N GLY A 385 -4.76 2.77 19.39
CA GLY A 385 -6.00 3.54 19.31
C GLY A 385 -6.41 3.95 17.90
N THR A 386 -5.82 3.41 16.83
CA THR A 386 -6.42 3.45 15.48
C THR A 386 -7.66 2.57 15.46
N ILE A 387 -8.68 3.01 14.72
CA ILE A 387 -9.99 2.38 14.70
C ILE A 387 -10.39 2.12 13.25
N THR A 388 -10.80 0.89 12.96
CA THR A 388 -11.61 0.57 11.78
C THR A 388 -13.06 0.48 12.26
N PRO A 389 -13.96 1.39 11.80
CA PRO A 389 -15.35 1.41 12.21
C PRO A 389 -16.08 0.11 11.93
N LEU A 390 -17.24 -0.07 12.54
CA LEU A 390 -18.06 -1.25 12.35
C LEU A 390 -18.54 -1.36 10.90
N HIS A 391 -18.11 -2.41 10.19
CA HIS A 391 -18.40 -2.65 8.78
C HIS A 391 -18.47 -4.14 8.44
N THR A 392 -18.89 -4.47 7.23
CA THR A 392 -18.82 -5.83 6.66
C THR A 392 -17.99 -5.81 5.38
N ASP A 393 -17.34 -6.94 5.10
CA ASP A 393 -16.60 -7.17 3.86
C ASP A 393 -17.34 -8.11 2.90
N PRO A 394 -17.09 -7.99 1.58
CA PRO A 394 -17.75 -8.80 0.56
C PRO A 394 -17.13 -10.19 0.39
N TYR A 395 -16.13 -10.55 1.17
CA TYR A 395 -15.42 -11.82 1.15
C TYR A 395 -15.24 -12.38 2.55
N HIS A 396 -14.93 -13.67 2.64
CA HIS A 396 -14.39 -14.26 3.86
C HIS A 396 -12.97 -13.74 4.10
N ASN A 397 -12.62 -13.40 5.32
CA ASN A 397 -11.33 -12.84 5.69
C ASN A 397 -10.56 -13.71 6.66
N ILE A 398 -9.24 -13.71 6.51
CA ILE A 398 -8.28 -14.14 7.53
C ILE A 398 -7.46 -12.92 7.94
N LEU A 399 -7.72 -12.38 9.13
CA LEU A 399 -6.93 -11.32 9.72
C LEU A 399 -5.75 -11.92 10.48
N ALA A 400 -4.54 -11.83 9.93
CA ALA A 400 -3.31 -12.29 10.55
C ALA A 400 -2.64 -11.16 11.35
N GLN A 401 -2.45 -11.34 12.64
CA GLN A 401 -1.79 -10.36 13.51
C GLN A 401 -0.30 -10.66 13.59
N VAL A 402 0.54 -9.71 13.17
CA VAL A 402 2.01 -9.89 13.12
C VAL A 402 2.70 -9.12 14.25
N VAL A 403 2.28 -7.89 14.56
CA VAL A 403 2.89 -7.04 15.57
C VAL A 403 1.81 -6.51 16.50
N GLY A 404 2.05 -6.55 17.81
CA GLY A 404 1.16 -5.97 18.81
C GLY A 404 -0.19 -6.69 18.95
N LYS A 405 -1.21 -5.95 19.36
CA LYS A 405 -2.53 -6.51 19.72
C LYS A 405 -3.67 -5.64 19.19
N LYS A 406 -4.73 -6.30 18.73
CA LYS A 406 -5.99 -5.66 18.32
C LYS A 406 -7.16 -6.20 19.10
N TYR A 407 -8.05 -5.33 19.55
CA TYR A 407 -9.38 -5.71 19.99
C TYR A 407 -10.31 -5.77 18.78
N VAL A 408 -11.06 -6.87 18.66
CA VAL A 408 -12.04 -7.06 17.59
C VAL A 408 -13.39 -7.41 18.21
N ARG A 409 -14.45 -6.71 17.77
CA ARG A 409 -15.83 -7.00 18.15
C ARG A 409 -16.62 -7.33 16.90
N LEU A 410 -17.34 -8.47 16.94
CA LEU A 410 -18.01 -9.02 15.77
C LEU A 410 -19.49 -9.28 16.07
N TYR A 411 -20.34 -9.01 15.06
CA TYR A 411 -21.77 -9.23 15.15
C TYR A 411 -22.23 -10.08 13.96
N ALA A 412 -23.09 -11.05 14.24
CA ALA A 412 -23.64 -11.90 13.20
C ALA A 412 -24.51 -11.10 12.20
N PRO A 413 -24.61 -11.51 10.93
CA PRO A 413 -25.42 -10.82 9.91
C PRO A 413 -26.87 -10.58 10.33
N ARG A 414 -27.47 -11.46 11.15
CA ARG A 414 -28.84 -11.31 11.70
C ARG A 414 -29.01 -10.09 12.60
N GLU A 415 -27.92 -9.55 13.14
CA GLU A 415 -27.94 -8.37 14.02
C GLU A 415 -28.00 -7.04 13.24
N SER A 416 -27.89 -7.06 11.91
CA SER A 416 -27.78 -5.87 11.05
C SER A 416 -28.85 -4.82 11.31
N ALA A 417 -30.09 -5.22 11.59
CA ALA A 417 -31.18 -4.28 11.90
C ALA A 417 -30.94 -3.44 13.18
N LYS A 418 -30.05 -3.91 14.07
CA LYS A 418 -29.67 -3.24 15.32
C LYS A 418 -28.36 -2.45 15.19
N LEU A 419 -27.70 -2.54 14.04
CA LEU A 419 -26.37 -1.99 13.80
C LEU A 419 -26.38 -0.71 12.94
N TYR A 420 -27.55 -0.23 12.56
CA TYR A 420 -27.75 1.06 11.90
C TYR A 420 -26.80 1.26 10.70
N ALA A 421 -26.86 0.33 9.73
CA ALA A 421 -26.11 0.46 8.49
C ALA A 421 -26.40 1.80 7.80
N ARG A 422 -25.36 2.45 7.28
CA ARG A 422 -25.49 3.64 6.44
C ARG A 422 -26.18 3.23 5.15
N GLY A 423 -26.67 4.19 4.40
CA GLY A 423 -27.27 3.96 3.09
C GLY A 423 -26.39 4.41 1.95
N ILE A 424 -27.02 4.80 0.86
CA ILE A 424 -26.38 5.53 -0.23
C ILE A 424 -26.30 6.99 0.21
N GLU A 425 -25.09 7.51 0.31
CA GLU A 425 -24.84 8.89 0.76
C GLU A 425 -24.89 9.90 -0.37
N GLN A 426 -24.77 11.18 0.00
CA GLN A 426 -24.76 12.28 -0.95
C GLN A 426 -23.63 12.09 -1.98
N GLY A 427 -23.94 12.18 -3.26
CA GLY A 427 -22.99 11.86 -4.35
C GLY A 427 -23.06 10.43 -4.86
N GLY A 428 -23.98 9.59 -4.35
CA GLY A 428 -24.18 8.21 -4.80
C GLY A 428 -23.18 7.23 -4.21
N ILE A 429 -22.48 7.60 -3.14
CA ILE A 429 -21.50 6.72 -2.46
C ILE A 429 -22.27 5.66 -1.66
N ASP A 430 -22.09 4.41 -2.00
CA ASP A 430 -22.71 3.29 -1.31
C ASP A 430 -21.94 2.93 -0.05
N MET A 431 -22.52 3.22 1.13
CA MET A 431 -21.99 2.94 2.45
C MET A 431 -22.82 1.89 3.21
N GLN A 432 -23.60 1.07 2.52
CA GLN A 432 -24.46 0.06 3.13
C GLN A 432 -23.68 -0.99 3.95
N ASN A 433 -22.41 -1.16 3.65
CA ASN A 433 -21.52 -2.06 4.39
C ASN A 433 -20.93 -1.44 5.67
N THR A 434 -21.20 -0.16 5.95
CA THR A 434 -20.64 0.58 7.09
C THR A 434 -21.76 1.00 8.04
N SER A 435 -21.53 0.90 9.34
CA SER A 435 -22.46 1.29 10.39
C SER A 435 -22.30 2.79 10.73
N SER A 436 -23.40 3.41 11.18
CA SER A 436 -23.39 4.76 11.77
C SER A 436 -22.95 4.76 13.24
N LEU A 437 -22.72 3.59 13.84
CA LEU A 437 -22.41 3.43 15.27
C LEU A 437 -20.93 3.73 15.57
N ASP A 438 -20.68 4.59 16.54
CA ASP A 438 -19.40 4.66 17.23
C ASP A 438 -19.38 3.66 18.39
N ILE A 439 -18.72 2.52 18.18
CA ILE A 439 -18.65 1.46 19.18
C ILE A 439 -17.91 1.93 20.45
N GLY A 440 -16.91 2.80 20.32
CA GLY A 440 -16.16 3.32 21.45
C GLY A 440 -17.03 4.21 22.36
N LEU A 441 -17.86 5.07 21.79
CA LEU A 441 -18.83 5.89 22.54
C LEU A 441 -19.90 4.99 23.19
N LEU A 442 -20.50 4.10 22.43
CA LEU A 442 -21.59 3.25 22.91
C LEU A 442 -21.16 2.28 24.00
N ALA A 443 -19.93 1.77 23.93
CA ALA A 443 -19.32 0.92 24.94
C ALA A 443 -18.81 1.70 26.17
N GLY A 444 -18.79 3.03 26.10
CA GLY A 444 -18.31 3.88 27.20
C GLY A 444 -16.79 3.98 27.31
N TRP A 445 -16.06 3.71 26.23
CA TRP A 445 -14.60 3.76 26.21
C TRP A 445 -14.07 5.12 25.76
N ASP A 446 -14.81 5.81 24.91
CA ASP A 446 -14.41 7.05 24.28
C ASP A 446 -15.42 8.16 24.62
N GLY A 447 -14.99 9.42 24.44
CA GLY A 447 -15.80 10.61 24.61
C GLY A 447 -16.21 10.93 26.04
N THR A 448 -17.06 11.93 26.17
CA THR A 448 -17.66 12.37 27.46
C THR A 448 -18.90 11.55 27.81
N ARG A 449 -19.30 11.61 29.08
CA ARG A 449 -20.52 10.93 29.52
C ARG A 449 -21.78 11.41 28.80
N GLU A 450 -21.85 12.71 28.50
CA GLU A 450 -22.96 13.32 27.78
C GLU A 450 -23.04 12.79 26.33
N GLU A 451 -21.89 12.66 25.66
CA GLU A 451 -21.81 12.07 24.30
C GLU A 451 -22.22 10.60 24.29
N GLN A 452 -21.77 9.83 25.27
CA GLN A 452 -22.15 8.44 25.43
C GLN A 452 -23.67 8.26 25.69
N GLU A 453 -24.25 9.09 26.54
CA GLU A 453 -25.69 9.06 26.82
C GLU A 453 -26.51 9.48 25.60
N ARG A 454 -26.03 10.46 24.83
CA ARG A 454 -26.65 10.87 23.56
C ARG A 454 -26.61 9.72 22.54
N ALA A 455 -25.45 9.12 22.32
CA ALA A 455 -25.30 7.99 21.39
C ALA A 455 -26.24 6.82 21.76
N ARG A 456 -26.40 6.48 23.05
CA ARG A 456 -27.34 5.44 23.49
C ARG A 456 -28.80 5.80 23.25
N LYS A 457 -29.18 7.08 23.31
CA LYS A 457 -30.54 7.54 22.98
C LYS A 457 -30.80 7.50 21.48
N ASP A 458 -29.80 7.88 20.68
CA ASP A 458 -29.93 7.91 19.22
C ASP A 458 -29.97 6.50 18.62
N PHE A 459 -29.32 5.52 19.28
CA PHE A 459 -29.19 4.13 18.82
C PHE A 459 -29.74 3.10 19.82
N PRO A 460 -31.03 3.15 20.19
CA PRO A 460 -31.59 2.34 21.29
C PRO A 460 -31.59 0.83 21.03
N LEU A 461 -31.60 0.40 19.76
CA LEU A 461 -31.58 -1.04 19.43
C LEU A 461 -30.21 -1.67 19.62
N PHE A 462 -29.13 -0.88 19.60
CA PHE A 462 -27.78 -1.38 19.73
C PHE A 462 -27.55 -2.17 21.03
N SER A 463 -28.16 -1.74 22.14
CA SER A 463 -28.05 -2.43 23.44
C SER A 463 -28.57 -3.86 23.43
N LYS A 464 -29.35 -4.23 22.40
CA LYS A 464 -29.92 -5.59 22.21
C LYS A 464 -29.15 -6.41 21.18
N ALA A 465 -28.09 -5.83 20.56
CA ALA A 465 -27.29 -6.56 19.58
C ALA A 465 -26.35 -7.55 20.28
N GLU A 466 -26.43 -8.81 19.86
CA GLU A 466 -25.54 -9.86 20.37
C GLU A 466 -24.21 -9.82 19.61
N PHE A 467 -23.10 -9.93 20.34
CA PHE A 467 -21.76 -9.89 19.77
C PHE A 467 -20.85 -10.95 20.37
N VAL A 468 -19.76 -11.23 19.66
CA VAL A 468 -18.59 -11.90 20.21
C VAL A 468 -17.39 -10.97 20.08
N ASP A 469 -16.41 -11.12 20.96
CA ASP A 469 -15.24 -10.26 20.95
C ASP A 469 -13.94 -11.01 21.31
N CYS A 470 -12.82 -10.41 20.93
CA CYS A 470 -11.52 -10.97 21.24
C CYS A 470 -10.43 -9.91 21.29
N ILE A 471 -9.33 -10.26 21.91
CA ILE A 471 -8.03 -9.64 21.69
C ILE A 471 -7.24 -10.61 20.81
N LEU A 472 -6.85 -10.14 19.63
CA LEU A 472 -5.99 -10.87 18.69
C LEU A 472 -4.54 -10.48 18.95
N GLU A 473 -3.71 -11.47 19.23
CA GLU A 473 -2.29 -11.28 19.56
C GLU A 473 -1.38 -11.64 18.40
N ALA A 474 -0.14 -11.16 18.43
CA ALA A 474 0.86 -11.49 17.41
C ALA A 474 1.02 -13.03 17.29
N GLY A 475 1.01 -13.54 16.05
CA GLY A 475 1.05 -14.97 15.74
C GLY A 475 -0.31 -15.62 15.56
N GLU A 476 -1.41 -14.91 15.82
CA GLU A 476 -2.77 -15.46 15.69
C GLU A 476 -3.44 -15.00 14.38
N CYS A 477 -4.34 -15.84 13.88
CA CYS A 477 -5.27 -15.55 12.80
C CYS A 477 -6.71 -15.49 13.31
N LEU A 478 -7.47 -14.50 12.87
CA LEU A 478 -8.92 -14.45 13.07
C LEU A 478 -9.62 -14.67 11.73
N TYR A 479 -10.40 -15.73 11.63
CA TYR A 479 -11.36 -15.94 10.56
C TYR A 479 -12.60 -15.09 10.79
N ILE A 480 -12.97 -14.27 9.80
CA ILE A 480 -14.17 -13.45 9.78
C ILE A 480 -15.03 -13.91 8.61
N PRO A 481 -16.20 -14.55 8.86
CA PRO A 481 -17.07 -14.98 7.77
C PRO A 481 -17.65 -13.79 6.99
N ILE A 482 -17.91 -13.98 5.71
CA ILE A 482 -18.57 -12.98 4.86
C ILE A 482 -19.87 -12.46 5.50
N GLY A 483 -20.05 -11.15 5.46
CA GLY A 483 -21.25 -10.49 5.99
C GLY A 483 -21.27 -10.33 7.52
N TRP A 484 -20.28 -10.82 8.24
CA TRP A 484 -20.13 -10.52 9.66
C TRP A 484 -19.66 -9.09 9.85
N TRP A 485 -20.37 -8.33 10.67
CA TRP A 485 -19.98 -6.99 11.08
C TRP A 485 -18.80 -7.07 12.03
N HIS A 486 -17.80 -6.25 11.80
CA HIS A 486 -16.63 -6.21 12.67
C HIS A 486 -16.10 -4.79 12.88
N TYR A 487 -15.75 -4.51 14.11
CA TYR A 487 -15.09 -3.31 14.61
C TYR A 487 -13.70 -3.71 15.08
N VAL A 488 -12.68 -2.97 14.69
CA VAL A 488 -11.31 -3.25 15.07
C VAL A 488 -10.67 -2.02 15.72
N ARG A 489 -9.99 -2.23 16.86
CA ARG A 489 -9.25 -1.19 17.56
C ARG A 489 -7.84 -1.69 17.89
N SER A 490 -6.81 -0.99 17.45
CA SER A 490 -5.43 -1.28 17.81
C SER A 490 -5.18 -0.95 19.28
N LEU A 491 -4.66 -1.90 20.03
CA LEU A 491 -4.34 -1.73 21.47
C LEU A 491 -2.90 -1.30 21.68
N SER A 492 -2.04 -1.63 20.73
CA SER A 492 -0.63 -1.23 20.68
C SER A 492 -0.27 -0.81 19.25
N ILE A 493 0.99 -0.59 18.96
CA ILE A 493 1.46 -0.49 17.56
C ILE A 493 1.22 -1.84 16.89
N THR A 494 0.53 -1.81 15.76
CA THR A 494 0.10 -3.04 15.07
C THR A 494 0.28 -2.92 13.59
#